data_99a24477d4103d3c1208b8bac79fcf8e
#
_entry.id   99a24477d4103d3c1208b8bac79fcf8e
#
_cell.length_a   1.000
_cell.length_b   1.000
_cell.length_c   1.000
_cell.angle_alpha   90.00
_cell.angle_beta   90.00
_cell.angle_gamma   90.00
#
_symmetry.space_group_name_H-M   'P 1'
#
loop_
_entity.id
_entity.type
_entity.pdbx_description
1 polymer ?
#
loop_
_entity_poly.entity_id
_entity_poly.type
_entity_poly.pdbx_seq_one_letter_code
_entity_poly.pdbx_strand_id
1 'polypeptide(L)'
;MTGNIHSAGIAVMNTRMVAMAAALSFGMVTASLAANAHLGTWKANAAKSKFAPGMGKTSTVKYAEKKDWLELTVDGVGEDGKPTHGVWKGRTDGKVYAVKGNLTWDMMAYKIVDEWTYDITAMKGGKVSWRGKSVVAKDGKTRTLNMSGTGADGKKFKATIVYDKA
;
A
#
# COMPACT_ATOMS: atom_id res chain seq x y z
N MET A 1 -36.43 -31.76 91.33
CA MET A 1 -35.02 -32.00 91.65
C MET A 1 -34.18 -31.59 90.43
N THR A 2 -33.69 -30.45 90.48
CA THR A 2 -32.36 -29.95 90.22
C THR A 2 -31.57 -30.57 89.04
N GLY A 3 -31.28 -29.82 88.05
CA GLY A 3 -30.34 -30.11 87.01
C GLY A 3 -29.95 -28.92 86.18
N ASN A 4 -28.80 -28.45 86.39
CA ASN A 4 -28.14 -27.25 85.99
C ASN A 4 -27.94 -27.13 84.48
N ILE A 5 -28.20 -25.96 83.95
CA ILE A 5 -27.92 -25.52 82.56
C ILE A 5 -26.54 -24.88 82.52
N HIS A 6 -25.69 -25.40 81.68
CA HIS A 6 -24.44 -24.70 81.26
C HIS A 6 -24.58 -24.07 79.88
N SER A 7 -24.51 -22.76 79.91
CA SER A 7 -24.40 -21.92 78.73
C SER A 7 -23.03 -22.11 78.07
N ALA A 8 -23.01 -22.45 76.80
CA ALA A 8 -21.80 -22.35 75.97
C ALA A 8 -22.03 -21.33 74.87
N GLY A 9 -21.21 -20.29 74.93
CA GLY A 9 -21.27 -19.16 74.02
C GLY A 9 -20.87 -19.57 72.61
N ILE A 10 -21.68 -19.12 71.64
CA ILE A 10 -21.42 -19.32 70.25
C ILE A 10 -20.58 -18.12 69.78
N ALA A 11 -19.32 -18.36 69.40
CA ALA A 11 -18.46 -17.39 68.78
C ALA A 11 -18.93 -17.19 67.33
N VAL A 12 -19.35 -15.97 67.02
CA VAL A 12 -19.71 -15.53 65.69
C VAL A 12 -18.43 -15.26 64.90
N MET A 13 -18.10 -16.16 64.01
CA MET A 13 -16.98 -16.00 63.08
C MET A 13 -17.47 -15.18 61.86
N ASN A 14 -17.08 -13.91 61.83
CA ASN A 14 -17.30 -13.01 60.70
C ASN A 14 -16.38 -13.40 59.53
N THR A 15 -16.93 -14.18 58.61
CA THR A 15 -16.26 -14.47 57.35
C THR A 15 -16.43 -13.27 56.42
N ARG A 16 -15.41 -12.42 56.30
CA ARG A 16 -15.33 -11.39 55.31
C ARG A 16 -15.04 -12.05 53.94
N MET A 17 -16.06 -12.18 53.11
CA MET A 17 -15.91 -12.50 51.69
C MET A 17 -15.21 -11.35 50.99
N VAL A 18 -13.94 -11.56 50.67
CA VAL A 18 -13.23 -10.67 49.70
C VAL A 18 -13.62 -11.13 48.32
N ALA A 19 -14.54 -10.39 47.71
CA ALA A 19 -14.87 -10.57 46.27
C ALA A 19 -13.71 -9.98 45.44
N MET A 20 -12.86 -10.85 44.93
CA MET A 20 -11.84 -10.52 43.94
C MET A 20 -12.54 -10.34 42.59
N ALA A 21 -12.86 -9.08 42.22
CA ALA A 21 -13.30 -8.74 40.89
C ALA A 21 -12.09 -8.76 39.96
N ALA A 22 -11.90 -9.86 39.23
CA ALA A 22 -10.95 -9.94 38.13
C ALA A 22 -11.53 -9.12 36.96
N ALA A 23 -11.08 -7.88 36.78
CA ALA A 23 -11.37 -7.09 35.60
C ALA A 23 -10.58 -7.67 34.42
N LEU A 24 -11.22 -8.51 33.61
CA LEU A 24 -10.73 -8.89 32.29
C LEU A 24 -10.81 -7.65 31.37
N SER A 25 -9.75 -6.88 31.31
CA SER A 25 -9.56 -5.88 30.29
C SER A 25 -9.34 -6.58 28.95
N PHE A 26 -10.42 -6.76 28.18
CA PHE A 26 -10.34 -7.08 26.76
C PHE A 26 -9.69 -5.88 26.06
N GLY A 27 -8.38 -5.96 25.87
CA GLY A 27 -7.68 -5.07 24.96
C GLY A 27 -8.23 -5.28 23.56
N MET A 28 -9.11 -4.38 23.10
CA MET A 28 -9.45 -4.30 21.68
C MET A 28 -8.17 -3.96 20.93
N VAL A 29 -7.53 -4.96 20.35
CA VAL A 29 -6.55 -4.78 19.30
C VAL A 29 -7.34 -4.25 18.10
N THR A 30 -7.48 -2.93 17.99
CA THR A 30 -7.91 -2.29 16.76
C THR A 30 -6.80 -2.61 15.76
N ALA A 31 -7.03 -3.58 14.88
CA ALA A 31 -6.23 -3.74 13.69
C ALA A 31 -6.41 -2.43 12.90
N SER A 32 -5.47 -1.52 13.06
CA SER A 32 -5.33 -0.39 12.17
C SER A 32 -5.09 -1.00 10.79
N LEU A 33 -6.09 -0.93 9.92
CA LEU A 33 -5.88 -1.17 8.51
C LEU A 33 -4.83 -0.14 8.10
N ALA A 34 -3.59 -0.58 7.93
CA ALA A 34 -2.51 0.28 7.52
C ALA A 34 -2.96 0.96 6.22
N ALA A 35 -3.05 2.28 6.25
CA ALA A 35 -3.44 3.03 5.06
C ALA A 35 -2.44 2.68 3.96
N ASN A 36 -2.94 2.37 2.75
CA ASN A 36 -2.10 2.06 1.61
C ASN A 36 -1.09 3.20 1.38
N ALA A 37 0.19 2.93 1.62
CA ALA A 37 1.26 3.93 1.59
C ALA A 37 1.38 4.63 0.22
N HIS A 38 0.95 3.95 -0.85
CA HIS A 38 1.01 4.49 -2.21
C HIS A 38 -0.05 5.56 -2.51
N LEU A 39 -1.13 5.68 -1.72
CA LEU A 39 -2.21 6.63 -1.98
C LEU A 39 -1.75 8.08 -1.99
N GLY A 40 -2.41 8.88 -2.83
CA GLY A 40 -2.17 10.31 -2.99
C GLY A 40 -1.43 10.64 -4.28
N THR A 41 -0.91 11.86 -4.35
CA THR A 41 -0.24 12.40 -5.53
C THR A 41 1.28 12.39 -5.34
N TRP A 42 1.99 11.98 -6.37
CA TRP A 42 3.43 11.83 -6.41
C TRP A 42 4.00 12.59 -7.59
N LYS A 43 4.93 13.51 -7.36
CA LYS A 43 5.61 14.29 -8.40
C LYS A 43 7.00 13.72 -8.65
N ALA A 44 7.32 13.46 -9.91
CA ALA A 44 8.64 12.97 -10.28
C ALA A 44 9.73 14.00 -9.96
N ASN A 45 10.77 13.56 -9.26
CA ASN A 45 11.95 14.35 -8.96
C ASN A 45 13.03 14.02 -10.01
N ALA A 46 13.16 14.85 -11.02
CA ALA A 46 14.09 14.63 -12.12
C ALA A 46 15.56 14.59 -11.64
N ALA A 47 15.91 15.38 -10.63
CA ALA A 47 17.28 15.44 -10.10
C ALA A 47 17.70 14.14 -9.40
N LYS A 48 16.73 13.42 -8.82
CA LYS A 48 16.96 12.13 -8.13
C LYS A 48 16.71 10.93 -9.03
N SER A 49 16.18 11.13 -10.25
CA SER A 49 15.78 10.07 -11.17
C SER A 49 16.84 9.78 -12.22
N LYS A 50 16.88 8.53 -12.68
CA LYS A 50 17.70 8.07 -13.81
C LYS A 50 16.76 7.50 -14.87
N PHE A 51 16.42 8.32 -15.86
CA PHE A 51 15.63 7.91 -17.01
C PHE A 51 16.51 7.21 -18.04
N ALA A 52 15.97 6.21 -18.72
CA ALA A 52 16.65 5.59 -19.84
C ALA A 52 16.64 6.55 -21.06
N PRO A 53 17.67 6.51 -21.92
CA PRO A 53 17.66 7.24 -23.19
C PRO A 53 16.42 6.87 -24.02
N GLY A 54 15.79 7.86 -24.65
CA GLY A 54 14.59 7.68 -25.48
C GLY A 54 13.32 7.30 -24.71
N MET A 55 13.34 7.41 -23.38
CA MET A 55 12.18 7.12 -22.56
C MET A 55 11.36 8.38 -22.29
N GLY A 56 10.05 8.31 -22.47
CA GLY A 56 9.15 9.36 -21.99
C GLY A 56 9.31 9.60 -20.47
N LYS A 57 9.04 10.82 -20.03
CA LYS A 57 9.21 11.21 -18.62
C LYS A 57 7.85 11.36 -17.95
N THR A 58 7.56 10.52 -16.98
CA THR A 58 6.42 10.71 -16.08
C THR A 58 6.66 11.96 -15.22
N SER A 59 5.67 12.83 -15.12
CA SER A 59 5.72 14.01 -14.26
C SER A 59 4.94 13.81 -12.98
N THR A 60 3.75 13.21 -13.07
CA THR A 60 2.85 13.01 -11.92
C THR A 60 2.22 11.64 -11.97
N VAL A 61 2.08 11.05 -10.80
CA VAL A 61 1.33 9.80 -10.59
C VAL A 61 0.40 10.01 -9.41
N LYS A 62 -0.89 9.73 -9.60
CA LYS A 62 -1.91 9.81 -8.55
C LYS A 62 -2.55 8.44 -8.33
N TYR A 63 -2.55 8.00 -7.08
CA TYR A 63 -3.25 6.79 -6.64
C TYR A 63 -4.46 7.17 -5.79
N ALA A 64 -5.62 6.61 -6.12
CA ALA A 64 -6.85 6.78 -5.37
C ALA A 64 -7.57 5.43 -5.20
N GLU A 65 -8.02 5.14 -3.98
CA GLU A 65 -8.90 3.99 -3.74
C GLU A 65 -10.36 4.33 -4.05
N LYS A 66 -11.04 3.42 -4.71
CA LYS A 66 -12.45 3.48 -5.08
C LYS A 66 -13.12 2.15 -4.74
N LYS A 67 -13.59 2.01 -3.51
CA LYS A 67 -14.10 0.72 -2.96
C LYS A 67 -13.00 -0.36 -3.08
N ASP A 68 -13.26 -1.41 -3.88
CA ASP A 68 -12.33 -2.55 -4.08
C ASP A 68 -11.32 -2.33 -5.21
N TRP A 69 -11.23 -1.13 -5.76
CA TRP A 69 -10.39 -0.79 -6.91
C TRP A 69 -9.38 0.27 -6.55
N LEU A 70 -8.18 0.12 -7.10
CA LEU A 70 -7.18 1.16 -7.15
C LEU A 70 -7.27 1.86 -8.51
N GLU A 71 -7.39 3.17 -8.48
CA GLU A 71 -7.33 4.03 -9.66
C GLU A 71 -5.98 4.74 -9.70
N LEU A 72 -5.31 4.65 -10.82
CA LEU A 72 -4.03 5.28 -11.07
C LEU A 72 -4.17 6.23 -12.24
N THR A 73 -3.77 7.48 -12.05
CA THR A 73 -3.58 8.45 -13.13
C THR A 73 -2.09 8.72 -13.30
N VAL A 74 -1.63 8.70 -14.54
CA VAL A 74 -0.22 8.96 -14.90
C VAL A 74 -0.19 10.06 -15.93
N ASP A 75 0.51 11.14 -15.62
CA ASP A 75 0.76 12.26 -16.53
C ASP A 75 2.26 12.40 -16.78
N GLY A 76 2.60 12.86 -17.99
CA GLY A 76 3.99 13.01 -18.36
C GLY A 76 4.18 13.63 -19.75
N VAL A 77 5.36 13.37 -20.29
CA VAL A 77 5.75 13.80 -21.65
C VAL A 77 6.35 12.58 -22.34
N GLY A 78 5.89 12.30 -23.53
CA GLY A 78 6.42 11.23 -24.38
C GLY A 78 7.84 11.52 -24.88
N GLU A 79 8.44 10.55 -25.56
CA GLU A 79 9.74 10.71 -26.21
C GLU A 79 9.69 11.82 -27.30
N ASP A 80 8.55 11.98 -27.95
CA ASP A 80 8.27 13.00 -28.97
C ASP A 80 7.99 14.41 -28.39
N GLY A 81 8.12 14.58 -27.09
CA GLY A 81 7.85 15.85 -26.39
C GLY A 81 6.38 16.17 -26.18
N LYS A 82 5.45 15.31 -26.62
CA LYS A 82 4.01 15.55 -26.44
C LYS A 82 3.51 15.11 -25.06
N PRO A 83 2.48 15.78 -24.53
CA PRO A 83 1.86 15.37 -23.28
C PRO A 83 1.31 13.94 -23.36
N THR A 84 1.54 13.18 -22.31
CA THR A 84 0.96 11.85 -22.13
C THR A 84 0.04 11.83 -20.91
N HIS A 85 -1.06 11.10 -21.05
CA HIS A 85 -2.03 10.90 -19.98
C HIS A 85 -2.54 9.47 -20.03
N GLY A 86 -2.61 8.83 -18.88
CA GLY A 86 -3.19 7.49 -18.78
C GLY A 86 -3.90 7.26 -17.46
N VAL A 87 -4.98 6.48 -17.56
CA VAL A 87 -5.76 6.03 -16.39
C VAL A 87 -5.82 4.51 -16.40
N TRP A 88 -5.41 3.94 -15.31
CA TRP A 88 -5.56 2.53 -15.02
C TRP A 88 -6.51 2.36 -13.85
N LYS A 89 -7.41 1.38 -13.96
CA LYS A 89 -8.29 0.97 -12.87
C LYS A 89 -8.24 -0.54 -12.74
N GLY A 90 -7.81 -1.03 -11.60
CA GLY A 90 -7.63 -2.45 -11.37
C GLY A 90 -7.57 -2.80 -9.89
N ARG A 91 -7.36 -4.08 -9.62
CA ARG A 91 -7.04 -4.59 -8.29
C ARG A 91 -5.54 -4.83 -8.18
N THR A 92 -5.04 -4.89 -6.97
CA THR A 92 -3.62 -5.19 -6.70
C THR A 92 -3.38 -6.69 -6.51
N ASP A 93 -4.09 -7.50 -7.30
CA ASP A 93 -4.13 -8.96 -7.24
C ASP A 93 -3.14 -9.64 -8.22
N GLY A 94 -2.36 -8.85 -8.94
CA GLY A 94 -1.41 -9.33 -9.95
C GLY A 94 -2.04 -9.65 -11.30
N LYS A 95 -3.35 -9.49 -11.47
CA LYS A 95 -4.03 -9.65 -12.76
C LYS A 95 -3.86 -8.41 -13.61
N VAL A 96 -3.95 -8.61 -14.92
CA VAL A 96 -3.77 -7.55 -15.91
C VAL A 96 -5.09 -6.83 -16.16
N TYR A 97 -5.07 -5.51 -16.10
CA TYR A 97 -6.21 -4.63 -16.37
C TYR A 97 -5.84 -3.59 -17.44
N ALA A 98 -6.84 -3.10 -18.18
CA ALA A 98 -6.64 -2.16 -19.26
C ALA A 98 -6.20 -0.78 -18.76
N VAL A 99 -5.33 -0.12 -19.51
CA VAL A 99 -4.95 1.29 -19.36
C VAL A 99 -5.64 2.08 -20.47
N LYS A 100 -6.30 3.16 -20.11
CA LYS A 100 -6.90 4.13 -21.04
C LYS A 100 -5.98 5.34 -21.19
N GLY A 101 -5.95 5.92 -22.38
CA GLY A 101 -5.15 7.11 -22.68
C GLY A 101 -4.12 6.89 -23.76
N ASN A 102 -3.07 7.71 -23.78
CA ASN A 102 -2.03 7.71 -24.83
C ASN A 102 -0.64 7.30 -24.32
N LEU A 103 -0.59 6.45 -23.30
CA LEU A 103 0.68 5.87 -22.82
C LEU A 103 1.23 4.83 -23.80
N THR A 104 2.52 4.53 -23.71
CA THR A 104 3.18 3.53 -24.55
C THR A 104 2.83 2.07 -24.17
N TRP A 105 2.04 1.88 -23.13
CA TRP A 105 1.47 0.58 -22.72
C TRP A 105 -0.05 0.70 -22.61
N ASP A 106 -0.75 -0.42 -22.84
CA ASP A 106 -2.22 -0.50 -22.89
C ASP A 106 -2.81 -1.42 -21.82
N MET A 107 -1.97 -2.18 -21.12
CA MET A 107 -2.36 -3.08 -20.04
C MET A 107 -1.35 -2.99 -18.90
N MET A 108 -1.82 -3.15 -17.66
CA MET A 108 -0.97 -3.12 -16.48
C MET A 108 -1.49 -4.04 -15.38
N ALA A 109 -0.57 -4.64 -14.63
CA ALA A 109 -0.84 -5.40 -13.42
C ALA A 109 -0.08 -4.80 -12.25
N TYR A 110 -0.74 -4.72 -11.10
CA TYR A 110 -0.16 -4.43 -9.80
C TYR A 110 -0.31 -5.63 -8.89
N LYS A 111 0.76 -5.98 -8.17
CA LYS A 111 0.74 -7.00 -7.14
C LYS A 111 1.33 -6.43 -5.85
N ILE A 112 0.59 -6.53 -4.75
CA ILE A 112 1.10 -6.19 -3.42
C ILE A 112 2.17 -7.21 -3.04
N VAL A 113 3.36 -6.73 -2.65
CA VAL A 113 4.43 -7.53 -2.03
C VAL A 113 4.36 -7.36 -0.51
N ASP A 114 4.26 -6.12 -0.06
CA ASP A 114 4.05 -5.71 1.32
C ASP A 114 3.35 -4.33 1.35
N GLU A 115 3.14 -3.75 2.53
CA GLU A 115 2.42 -2.47 2.71
C GLU A 115 3.10 -1.28 1.99
N TRP A 116 4.41 -1.39 1.67
CA TRP A 116 5.22 -0.33 1.07
C TRP A 116 5.59 -0.63 -0.37
N THR A 117 5.37 -1.86 -0.83
CA THR A 117 5.97 -2.37 -2.07
C THR A 117 4.93 -2.94 -3.02
N TYR A 118 4.94 -2.48 -4.26
CA TYR A 118 4.22 -3.07 -5.39
C TYR A 118 5.18 -3.63 -6.43
N ASP A 119 4.90 -4.84 -6.92
CA ASP A 119 5.41 -5.30 -8.20
C ASP A 119 4.46 -4.86 -9.31
N ILE A 120 5.02 -4.35 -10.41
CA ILE A 120 4.28 -3.78 -11.53
C ILE A 120 4.72 -4.47 -12.82
N THR A 121 3.76 -4.83 -13.65
CA THR A 121 4.02 -5.30 -15.02
C THR A 121 3.19 -4.47 -15.99
N ALA A 122 3.84 -3.82 -16.96
CA ALA A 122 3.18 -3.11 -18.05
C ALA A 122 3.33 -3.88 -19.36
N MET A 123 2.28 -3.88 -20.15
CA MET A 123 2.21 -4.64 -21.40
C MET A 123 1.77 -3.74 -22.57
N LYS A 124 2.16 -4.12 -23.76
CA LYS A 124 1.71 -3.52 -25.02
C LYS A 124 1.38 -4.62 -26.02
N GLY A 125 0.16 -4.62 -26.54
CA GLY A 125 -0.27 -5.63 -27.52
C GLY A 125 -0.08 -7.07 -27.04
N GLY A 126 -0.35 -7.35 -25.77
CA GLY A 126 -0.19 -8.66 -25.15
C GLY A 126 1.24 -9.07 -24.78
N LYS A 127 2.25 -8.22 -25.07
CA LYS A 127 3.66 -8.47 -24.71
C LYS A 127 4.10 -7.60 -23.55
N VAL A 128 4.94 -8.13 -22.67
CA VAL A 128 5.52 -7.35 -21.57
C VAL A 128 6.46 -6.31 -22.16
N SER A 129 6.14 -5.03 -21.88
CA SER A 129 6.96 -3.88 -22.23
C SER A 129 8.00 -3.62 -21.14
N TRP A 130 7.57 -3.60 -19.88
CA TRP A 130 8.46 -3.44 -18.74
C TRP A 130 7.91 -4.05 -17.46
N ARG A 131 8.80 -4.33 -16.52
CA ARG A 131 8.49 -4.69 -15.14
C ARG A 131 9.19 -3.74 -14.20
N GLY A 132 8.59 -3.51 -13.05
CA GLY A 132 9.17 -2.65 -12.03
C GLY A 132 8.73 -3.00 -10.64
N LYS A 133 9.49 -2.49 -9.68
CA LYS A 133 9.19 -2.52 -8.26
C LYS A 133 9.06 -1.09 -7.76
N SER A 134 7.89 -0.76 -7.20
CA SER A 134 7.61 0.54 -6.60
C SER A 134 7.65 0.43 -5.10
N VAL A 135 8.49 1.22 -4.44
CA VAL A 135 8.66 1.20 -2.99
C VAL A 135 8.42 2.60 -2.44
N VAL A 136 7.55 2.72 -1.44
CA VAL A 136 7.38 3.94 -0.64
C VAL A 136 8.30 3.87 0.56
N ALA A 137 9.03 4.94 0.83
CA ALA A 137 9.87 5.04 2.02
C ALA A 137 9.02 5.04 3.30
N LYS A 138 9.57 4.56 4.41
CA LYS A 138 8.86 4.42 5.69
C LYS A 138 8.28 5.74 6.24
N ASP A 139 8.87 6.87 5.86
CA ASP A 139 8.38 8.20 6.22
C ASP A 139 7.19 8.67 5.35
N GLY A 140 6.81 7.89 4.34
CA GLY A 140 5.72 8.18 3.42
C GLY A 140 5.96 9.35 2.45
N LYS A 141 7.17 9.92 2.42
CA LYS A 141 7.47 11.15 1.66
C LYS A 141 8.06 10.89 0.27
N THR A 142 8.69 9.75 0.08
CA THR A 142 9.38 9.40 -1.16
C THR A 142 8.91 8.05 -1.67
N ARG A 143 8.74 7.94 -2.97
CA ARG A 143 8.45 6.69 -3.67
C ARG A 143 9.47 6.47 -4.78
N THR A 144 10.06 5.28 -4.85
CA THR A 144 11.03 4.92 -5.88
C THR A 144 10.47 3.79 -6.74
N LEU A 145 10.47 3.99 -8.06
CA LEU A 145 10.16 2.97 -9.05
C LEU A 145 11.46 2.55 -9.76
N ASN A 146 11.91 1.35 -9.49
CA ASN A 146 12.97 0.71 -10.27
C ASN A 146 12.31 -0.15 -11.35
N MET A 147 12.64 0.08 -12.60
CA MET A 147 12.02 -0.62 -13.73
C MET A 147 13.04 -1.05 -14.77
N SER A 148 12.68 -2.10 -15.49
CA SER A 148 13.46 -2.60 -16.62
C SER A 148 12.52 -3.18 -17.68
N GLY A 149 12.93 -3.11 -18.93
CA GLY A 149 12.11 -3.58 -20.03
C GLY A 149 12.84 -3.57 -21.36
N THR A 150 12.04 -3.58 -22.42
CA THR A 150 12.52 -3.46 -23.80
C THR A 150 11.79 -2.29 -24.45
N GLY A 151 12.55 -1.34 -24.98
CA GLY A 151 12.04 -0.19 -25.70
C GLY A 151 11.39 -0.54 -27.03
N ALA A 152 10.77 0.43 -27.67
CA ALA A 152 10.17 0.24 -29.00
C ALA A 152 11.22 -0.11 -30.07
N ASP A 153 12.47 0.30 -29.86
CA ASP A 153 13.64 -0.01 -30.70
C ASP A 153 14.21 -1.43 -30.44
N GLY A 154 13.58 -2.22 -29.58
CA GLY A 154 14.04 -3.58 -29.21
C GLY A 154 15.20 -3.60 -28.20
N LYS A 155 15.73 -2.46 -27.79
CA LYS A 155 16.82 -2.40 -26.82
C LYS A 155 16.33 -2.52 -25.38
N LYS A 156 17.11 -3.22 -24.56
CA LYS A 156 16.84 -3.31 -23.13
C LYS A 156 17.17 -1.99 -22.43
N PHE A 157 16.35 -1.62 -21.47
CA PHE A 157 16.56 -0.45 -20.64
C PHE A 157 16.41 -0.77 -19.16
N LYS A 158 17.01 0.09 -18.32
CA LYS A 158 16.76 0.19 -16.87
C LYS A 158 16.55 1.65 -16.52
N ALA A 159 15.62 1.92 -15.63
CA ALA A 159 15.36 3.26 -15.14
C ALA A 159 15.03 3.22 -13.64
N THR A 160 15.36 4.31 -12.96
CA THR A 160 14.96 4.56 -11.58
C THR A 160 14.28 5.91 -11.52
N ILE A 161 13.01 5.93 -11.15
CA ILE A 161 12.25 7.16 -11.04
C ILE A 161 11.92 7.37 -9.57
N VAL A 162 12.36 8.51 -9.06
CA VAL A 162 12.09 8.95 -7.68
C VAL A 162 10.98 9.98 -7.72
N TYR A 163 10.02 9.82 -6.84
CA TYR A 163 8.89 10.73 -6.68
C TYR A 163 8.87 11.25 -5.26
N ASP A 164 8.58 12.52 -5.11
CA ASP A 164 8.28 13.14 -3.82
C ASP A 164 6.74 13.25 -3.66
N LYS A 165 6.25 13.05 -2.45
CA LYS A 165 4.82 13.21 -2.12
C LYS A 165 4.41 14.67 -2.30
N ALA A 166 3.28 14.92 -3.00
CA ALA A 166 2.76 16.28 -3.19
C ALA A 166 1.77 16.66 -2.08
#